data_97ad4fff8e91b4d127533049244d26ac
#
_entry.id   97ad4fff8e91b4d127533049244d26ac
#
_cell.length_a   1.000
_cell.length_b   1.000
_cell.length_c   1.000
_cell.angle_alpha   90.00
_cell.angle_beta   90.00
_cell.angle_gamma   90.00
#
_symmetry.space_group_name_H-M   'P 1'
#
loop_
_entity.id
_entity.type
_entity.pdbx_description
1 polymer ?
#
loop_
_entity_poly.entity_id
_entity_poly.type
_entity_poly.pdbx_seq_one_letter_code
_entity_poly.pdbx_strand_id
1 'polypeptide(L)'
;MLALFGIEMNEFSFSIKGNDGNARAGLINTKHGLIKTPVFMPVGTYGTVKGLTPAQLHDIGFEIILGNAFHLNERPGLDVIREFGGLHKFMGWNKSILTDSGGFQIWSLNELRKISEKGVEFKSPLNGSKIFMSPEDSIQTQLTLNSDIIMAFDECTDYPSTHEQAKESMELSMRWAKRCKDAHKSSSALFGIVQGGMHEDLREESLNKIKEIGFDGVALGGLSVGESKEEKTKILAFMADKLPEDKPRSVSYTHLRAHETEADLVCRLLLE
;
A
#
# COMPACT_ATOMS: atom_id res chain seq x y z
N MET A 1 -34.43 -1.44 -20.83
CA MET A 1 -35.01 -0.96 -19.56
C MET A 1 -34.04 -1.26 -18.42
N LEU A 2 -32.88 -0.57 -18.39
CA LEU A 2 -31.84 -0.65 -17.36
C LEU A 2 -31.10 0.70 -17.30
N ALA A 3 -31.86 1.73 -17.02
CA ALA A 3 -31.36 3.08 -16.76
C ALA A 3 -32.06 3.63 -15.52
N LEU A 4 -31.66 3.15 -14.36
CA LEU A 4 -32.11 3.67 -13.07
C LEU A 4 -31.08 3.29 -12.03
N PHE A 5 -29.96 3.99 -12.05
CA PHE A 5 -29.11 4.45 -10.95
C PHE A 5 -27.89 5.04 -11.63
N GLY A 6 -27.91 6.34 -11.84
CA GLY A 6 -26.75 7.12 -12.30
C GLY A 6 -25.67 7.13 -11.23
N ILE A 7 -24.98 6.00 -11.07
CA ILE A 7 -23.66 5.96 -10.45
C ILE A 7 -22.71 6.32 -11.58
N GLU A 8 -22.19 7.52 -11.59
CA GLU A 8 -21.01 7.83 -12.39
C GLU A 8 -19.92 6.83 -11.95
N MET A 9 -19.64 5.88 -12.86
CA MET A 9 -18.75 4.74 -12.60
C MET A 9 -17.26 5.15 -12.53
N ASN A 10 -16.92 6.33 -12.00
CA ASN A 10 -15.56 6.88 -12.05
C ASN A 10 -15.01 7.42 -10.72
N GLU A 11 -15.73 7.40 -9.61
CA GLU A 11 -15.20 7.88 -8.35
C GLU A 11 -14.93 6.72 -7.38
N PHE A 12 -13.76 6.77 -6.74
CA PHE A 12 -13.44 5.88 -5.64
C PHE A 12 -14.43 6.07 -4.50
N SER A 13 -14.99 4.98 -4.00
CA SER A 13 -15.87 5.01 -2.84
C SER A 13 -15.76 3.73 -2.03
N PHE A 14 -16.08 3.84 -0.74
CA PHE A 14 -16.15 2.70 0.18
C PHE A 14 -17.50 2.70 0.91
N SER A 15 -18.09 1.53 1.06
CA SER A 15 -19.33 1.36 1.83
C SER A 15 -19.30 0.07 2.63
N ILE A 16 -19.67 0.16 3.90
CA ILE A 16 -19.86 -1.01 4.77
C ILE A 16 -21.15 -1.70 4.38
N LYS A 17 -21.13 -3.03 4.27
CA LYS A 17 -22.30 -3.87 3.92
C LYS A 17 -22.78 -4.72 5.07
N GLY A 18 -21.95 -4.96 6.07
CA GLY A 18 -22.30 -5.70 7.28
C GLY A 18 -21.20 -5.63 8.32
N ASN A 19 -21.58 -5.81 9.57
CA ASN A 19 -20.68 -5.87 10.72
C ASN A 19 -21.03 -7.11 11.56
N ASP A 20 -20.02 -7.69 12.20
CA ASP A 20 -20.14 -8.70 13.23
C ASP A 20 -19.10 -8.41 14.33
N GLY A 21 -19.54 -7.80 15.42
CA GLY A 21 -18.65 -7.19 16.40
C GLY A 21 -17.78 -6.11 15.75
N ASN A 22 -16.47 -6.23 15.85
CA ASN A 22 -15.51 -5.33 15.21
C ASN A 22 -15.22 -5.71 13.74
N ALA A 23 -15.67 -6.88 13.28
CA ALA A 23 -15.49 -7.32 11.90
C ALA A 23 -16.42 -6.57 10.94
N ARG A 24 -15.90 -6.20 9.76
CA ARG A 24 -16.64 -5.44 8.75
C ARG A 24 -16.54 -6.10 7.39
N ALA A 25 -17.67 -6.27 6.73
CA ALA A 25 -17.72 -6.56 5.30
C ALA A 25 -18.09 -5.29 4.52
N GLY A 26 -17.32 -4.99 3.50
CA GLY A 26 -17.48 -3.75 2.74
C GLY A 26 -17.38 -3.93 1.23
N LEU A 27 -17.53 -2.82 0.54
CA LEU A 27 -17.39 -2.71 -0.91
C LEU A 27 -16.58 -1.47 -1.25
N ILE A 28 -15.47 -1.68 -1.97
CA ILE A 28 -14.69 -0.60 -2.57
C ILE A 28 -15.10 -0.52 -4.04
N ASN A 29 -15.46 0.67 -4.50
CA ASN A 29 -15.66 0.96 -5.92
C ASN A 29 -14.40 1.63 -6.48
N THR A 30 -13.93 1.16 -7.63
CA THR A 30 -12.84 1.75 -8.40
C THR A 30 -13.25 1.90 -9.86
N LYS A 31 -12.44 2.58 -10.66
CA LYS A 31 -12.68 2.66 -12.11
C LYS A 31 -12.64 1.30 -12.83
N HIS A 32 -12.01 0.27 -12.22
CA HIS A 32 -11.90 -1.08 -12.79
C HIS A 32 -12.81 -2.11 -12.10
N GLY A 33 -13.78 -1.65 -11.31
CA GLY A 33 -14.83 -2.48 -10.75
C GLY A 33 -14.93 -2.47 -9.23
N LEU A 34 -15.74 -3.39 -8.72
CA LEU A 34 -16.05 -3.53 -7.31
C LEU A 34 -15.10 -4.55 -6.66
N ILE A 35 -14.68 -4.24 -5.44
CA ILE A 35 -13.86 -5.11 -4.61
C ILE A 35 -14.65 -5.37 -3.33
N LYS A 36 -14.95 -6.63 -3.06
CA LYS A 36 -15.53 -7.05 -1.78
C LYS A 36 -14.43 -7.15 -0.73
N THR A 37 -14.66 -6.58 0.44
CA THR A 37 -13.74 -6.69 1.57
C THR A 37 -14.35 -7.50 2.70
N PRO A 38 -13.54 -8.26 3.45
CA PRO A 38 -12.08 -8.38 3.36
C PRO A 38 -11.61 -9.09 2.08
N VAL A 39 -10.43 -8.72 1.57
CA VAL A 39 -9.87 -9.31 0.37
C VAL A 39 -8.37 -9.51 0.49
N PHE A 40 -7.89 -10.63 -0.03
CA PHE A 40 -6.47 -10.88 -0.22
C PHE A 40 -6.02 -10.32 -1.59
N MET A 41 -4.86 -9.68 -1.62
CA MET A 41 -4.26 -9.15 -2.85
C MET A 41 -3.05 -10.00 -3.25
N PRO A 42 -3.14 -10.83 -4.30
CA PRO A 42 -1.96 -11.52 -4.82
C PRO A 42 -0.93 -10.50 -5.33
N VAL A 43 0.34 -10.79 -5.10
CA VAL A 43 1.43 -9.85 -5.42
C VAL A 43 1.95 -10.11 -6.82
N GLY A 44 1.85 -9.09 -7.67
CA GLY A 44 2.38 -9.05 -9.03
C GLY A 44 3.63 -8.17 -9.16
N THR A 45 4.74 -8.59 -8.55
CA THR A 45 5.97 -7.79 -8.36
C THR A 45 6.48 -7.12 -9.63
N TYR A 46 6.56 -7.85 -10.72
CA TYR A 46 7.03 -7.35 -12.03
C TYR A 46 5.89 -7.30 -13.08
N GLY A 47 4.70 -6.96 -12.65
CA GLY A 47 3.54 -6.97 -13.54
C GLY A 47 3.02 -8.38 -13.82
N THR A 48 3.32 -9.35 -12.97
CA THR A 48 2.80 -10.72 -13.04
C THR A 48 2.76 -11.35 -11.65
N VAL A 49 1.69 -12.07 -11.35
CA VAL A 49 1.62 -12.93 -10.16
C VAL A 49 2.37 -14.22 -10.47
N LYS A 50 3.40 -14.52 -9.67
CA LYS A 50 4.31 -15.64 -9.94
C LYS A 50 3.55 -16.98 -10.00
N GLY A 51 3.66 -17.68 -11.12
CA GLY A 51 3.05 -18.98 -11.33
C GLY A 51 1.58 -18.96 -11.73
N LEU A 52 0.94 -17.79 -11.91
CA LEU A 52 -0.46 -17.65 -12.30
C LEU A 52 -0.62 -16.70 -13.49
N THR A 53 -1.41 -17.10 -14.44
CA THR A 53 -1.84 -16.22 -15.54
C THR A 53 -2.99 -15.30 -15.13
N PRO A 54 -3.21 -14.16 -15.80
CA PRO A 54 -4.38 -13.32 -15.55
C PRO A 54 -5.71 -14.07 -15.65
N ALA A 55 -5.84 -15.02 -16.60
CA ALA A 55 -7.03 -15.85 -16.75
C ALA A 55 -7.26 -16.73 -15.50
N GLN A 56 -6.23 -17.38 -14.97
CA GLN A 56 -6.33 -18.18 -13.76
C GLN A 56 -6.70 -17.33 -12.54
N LEU A 57 -6.13 -16.12 -12.40
CA LEU A 57 -6.51 -15.17 -11.35
C LEU A 57 -7.99 -14.77 -11.45
N HIS A 58 -8.48 -14.60 -12.66
CA HIS A 58 -9.90 -14.34 -12.96
C HIS A 58 -10.79 -15.52 -12.54
N ASP A 59 -10.41 -16.74 -12.92
CA ASP A 59 -11.16 -17.97 -12.61
C ASP A 59 -11.21 -18.27 -11.11
N ILE A 60 -10.14 -17.94 -10.36
CA ILE A 60 -10.09 -18.02 -8.89
C ILE A 60 -11.01 -16.96 -8.25
N GLY A 61 -11.31 -15.87 -8.96
CA GLY A 61 -12.22 -14.83 -8.49
C GLY A 61 -11.53 -13.63 -7.83
N PHE A 62 -10.22 -13.43 -8.03
CA PHE A 62 -9.57 -12.22 -7.53
C PHE A 62 -10.13 -10.95 -8.16
N GLU A 63 -10.35 -9.92 -7.34
CA GLU A 63 -10.91 -8.62 -7.74
C GLU A 63 -9.86 -7.52 -7.75
N ILE A 64 -8.73 -7.75 -7.09
CA ILE A 64 -7.61 -6.80 -6.97
C ILE A 64 -6.29 -7.55 -6.89
N ILE A 65 -5.24 -6.96 -7.44
CA ILE A 65 -3.85 -7.42 -7.29
C ILE A 65 -2.96 -6.27 -6.82
N LEU A 66 -1.81 -6.62 -6.21
CA LEU A 66 -0.82 -5.65 -5.76
C LEU A 66 0.37 -5.63 -6.73
N GLY A 67 0.75 -4.44 -7.20
CA GLY A 67 1.97 -4.19 -7.96
C GLY A 67 3.02 -3.49 -7.11
N ASN A 68 4.31 -3.81 -7.32
CA ASN A 68 5.38 -3.15 -6.60
C ASN A 68 6.00 -2.04 -7.44
N ALA A 69 5.71 -0.77 -7.09
CA ALA A 69 6.14 0.39 -7.87
C ALA A 69 7.65 0.47 -8.02
N PHE A 70 8.41 0.19 -6.96
CA PHE A 70 9.87 0.14 -7.00
C PHE A 70 10.39 -0.82 -8.07
N HIS A 71 9.93 -2.05 -8.06
CA HIS A 71 10.38 -3.08 -9.01
C HIS A 71 9.97 -2.77 -10.44
N LEU A 72 8.76 -2.27 -10.63
CA LEU A 72 8.23 -1.90 -11.95
C LEU A 72 8.94 -0.68 -12.55
N ASN A 73 9.35 0.27 -11.72
CA ASN A 73 10.18 1.40 -12.13
C ASN A 73 11.58 0.96 -12.59
N GLU A 74 12.17 -0.01 -11.88
CA GLU A 74 13.47 -0.56 -12.24
C GLU A 74 13.39 -1.48 -13.47
N ARG A 75 12.34 -2.30 -13.57
CA ARG A 75 12.16 -3.26 -14.65
C ARG A 75 10.67 -3.63 -14.82
N PRO A 76 10.05 -3.41 -15.99
CA PRO A 76 10.63 -3.05 -17.30
C PRO A 76 11.00 -1.56 -17.42
N GLY A 77 10.64 -0.72 -16.44
CA GLY A 77 10.78 0.71 -16.49
C GLY A 77 9.47 1.42 -16.88
N LEU A 78 9.33 2.65 -16.39
CA LEU A 78 8.08 3.41 -16.56
C LEU A 78 7.79 3.77 -18.03
N ASP A 79 8.82 3.94 -18.86
CA ASP A 79 8.63 4.29 -20.26
C ASP A 79 7.92 3.15 -21.01
N VAL A 80 8.35 1.91 -20.77
CA VAL A 80 7.69 0.73 -21.36
C VAL A 80 6.24 0.65 -20.92
N ILE A 81 5.97 0.78 -19.60
CA ILE A 81 4.60 0.70 -19.08
C ILE A 81 3.72 1.83 -19.62
N ARG A 82 4.28 3.03 -19.80
CA ARG A 82 3.59 4.19 -20.40
C ARG A 82 3.20 3.91 -21.86
N GLU A 83 4.09 3.30 -22.65
CA GLU A 83 3.79 2.92 -24.04
C GLU A 83 2.62 1.93 -24.13
N PHE A 84 2.48 1.01 -23.17
CA PHE A 84 1.32 0.13 -23.06
C PHE A 84 0.03 0.86 -22.62
N GLY A 85 0.15 2.09 -22.09
CA GLY A 85 -0.98 2.84 -21.54
C GLY A 85 -1.35 2.45 -20.10
N GLY A 86 -0.36 2.00 -19.33
CA GLY A 86 -0.48 1.68 -17.91
C GLY A 86 -0.34 0.20 -17.58
N LEU A 87 -0.28 -0.09 -16.29
CA LEU A 87 0.00 -1.43 -15.77
C LEU A 87 -1.08 -2.45 -16.11
N HIS A 88 -2.35 -2.05 -16.14
CA HIS A 88 -3.47 -2.92 -16.50
C HIS A 88 -3.28 -3.56 -17.89
N LYS A 89 -2.95 -2.74 -18.88
CA LYS A 89 -2.71 -3.24 -20.25
C LYS A 89 -1.41 -4.03 -20.35
N PHE A 90 -0.37 -3.58 -19.66
CA PHE A 90 0.91 -4.29 -19.59
C PHE A 90 0.77 -5.71 -19.05
N MET A 91 -0.03 -5.87 -17.98
CA MET A 91 -0.30 -7.16 -17.33
C MET A 91 -1.37 -8.01 -18.04
N GLY A 92 -2.21 -7.41 -18.88
CA GLY A 92 -3.43 -8.05 -19.37
C GLY A 92 -4.47 -8.27 -18.26
N TRP A 93 -4.48 -7.40 -17.23
CA TRP A 93 -5.39 -7.44 -16.09
C TRP A 93 -6.40 -6.30 -16.17
N ASN A 94 -7.69 -6.61 -16.12
CA ASN A 94 -8.77 -5.64 -16.31
C ASN A 94 -9.57 -5.30 -15.04
N LYS A 95 -9.15 -5.82 -13.87
CA LYS A 95 -9.72 -5.47 -12.56
C LYS A 95 -8.76 -4.56 -11.81
N SER A 96 -9.09 -4.22 -10.57
CA SER A 96 -8.36 -3.24 -9.78
C SER A 96 -6.90 -3.62 -9.52
N ILE A 97 -6.05 -2.60 -9.45
CA ILE A 97 -4.65 -2.71 -9.06
C ILE A 97 -4.38 -1.70 -7.93
N LEU A 98 -3.77 -2.18 -6.85
CA LEU A 98 -3.10 -1.35 -5.87
C LEU A 98 -1.59 -1.40 -6.13
N THR A 99 -0.92 -0.26 -6.11
CA THR A 99 0.55 -0.23 -6.08
C THR A 99 1.05 0.26 -4.73
N ASP A 100 2.11 -0.38 -4.25
CA ASP A 100 2.84 0.13 -3.09
C ASP A 100 3.66 1.39 -3.44
N SER A 101 4.19 2.06 -2.41
CA SER A 101 4.99 3.27 -2.57
C SER A 101 6.45 3.03 -2.96
N GLY A 102 6.95 1.81 -2.80
CA GLY A 102 8.37 1.46 -2.90
C GLY A 102 9.17 1.65 -1.60
N GLY A 103 8.59 2.25 -0.57
CA GLY A 103 9.29 2.54 0.70
C GLY A 103 9.87 1.31 1.37
N PHE A 104 9.11 0.23 1.47
CA PHE A 104 9.55 -1.02 2.06
C PHE A 104 10.70 -1.68 1.28
N GLN A 105 10.63 -1.71 -0.06
CA GLN A 105 11.68 -2.28 -0.90
C GLN A 105 12.99 -1.51 -0.72
N ILE A 106 12.92 -0.18 -0.66
CA ILE A 106 14.09 0.67 -0.39
C ILE A 106 14.59 0.44 1.05
N TRP A 107 13.68 0.27 2.02
CA TRP A 107 14.07 -0.09 3.38
C TRP A 107 14.88 -1.39 3.41
N SER A 108 14.48 -2.40 2.65
CA SER A 108 15.16 -3.69 2.58
C SER A 108 16.57 -3.64 1.97
N LEU A 109 16.95 -2.55 1.30
CA LEU A 109 18.31 -2.35 0.76
C LEU A 109 19.34 -1.99 1.84
N ASN A 110 18.91 -1.74 3.06
CA ASN A 110 19.73 -1.54 4.26
C ASN A 110 20.87 -0.50 4.07
N GLU A 111 22.13 -0.89 4.20
CA GLU A 111 23.31 -0.01 4.11
C GLU A 111 23.49 0.71 2.77
N LEU A 112 22.75 0.31 1.75
CA LEU A 112 22.79 0.94 0.42
C LEU A 112 21.90 2.17 0.28
N ARG A 113 21.18 2.56 1.35
CA ARG A 113 20.25 3.69 1.36
C ARG A 113 20.75 4.83 2.24
N LYS A 114 20.39 6.06 1.85
CA LYS A 114 20.61 7.27 2.65
C LYS A 114 19.32 8.07 2.69
N ILE A 115 18.74 8.18 3.87
CA ILE A 115 17.47 8.87 4.12
C ILE A 115 17.74 10.35 4.43
N SER A 116 16.89 11.22 3.95
CA SER A 116 16.92 12.66 4.21
C SER A 116 15.50 13.24 4.16
N GLU A 117 15.30 14.46 4.62
CA GLU A 117 14.01 15.16 4.51
C GLU A 117 13.48 15.22 3.06
N LYS A 118 14.39 15.29 2.08
CA LYS A 118 14.02 15.41 0.67
C LYS A 118 13.53 14.09 0.06
N GLY A 119 14.01 12.95 0.57
CA GLY A 119 13.74 11.61 0.04
C GLY A 119 14.89 10.67 0.35
N VAL A 120 14.98 9.58 -0.39
CA VAL A 120 15.96 8.49 -0.19
C VAL A 120 16.88 8.37 -1.40
N GLU A 121 18.19 8.42 -1.15
CA GLU A 121 19.21 8.00 -2.11
C GLU A 121 19.56 6.53 -1.86
N PHE A 122 19.59 5.72 -2.90
CA PHE A 122 19.96 4.32 -2.80
C PHE A 122 20.68 3.83 -4.06
N LYS A 123 21.27 2.64 -4.00
CA LYS A 123 21.85 1.98 -5.17
C LYS A 123 20.89 0.96 -5.74
N SER A 124 20.64 1.03 -7.05
CA SER A 124 19.86 0.01 -7.75
C SER A 124 20.44 -1.39 -7.53
N PRO A 125 19.62 -2.35 -7.10
CA PRO A 125 20.06 -3.74 -6.97
C PRO A 125 20.33 -4.41 -8.31
N LEU A 126 19.87 -3.82 -9.43
CA LEU A 126 20.05 -4.37 -10.76
C LEU A 126 21.41 -4.03 -11.38
N ASN A 127 21.87 -2.80 -11.22
CA ASN A 127 23.07 -2.30 -11.91
C ASN A 127 23.99 -1.44 -11.04
N GLY A 128 23.66 -1.22 -9.77
CA GLY A 128 24.44 -0.43 -8.82
C GLY A 128 24.40 1.09 -9.04
N SER A 129 23.60 1.58 -9.99
CA SER A 129 23.45 3.03 -10.23
C SER A 129 22.82 3.72 -9.01
N LYS A 130 23.23 4.95 -8.77
CA LYS A 130 22.60 5.78 -7.73
C LYS A 130 21.26 6.28 -8.22
N ILE A 131 20.25 6.09 -7.37
CA ILE A 131 18.88 6.55 -7.60
C ILE A 131 18.49 7.41 -6.41
N PHE A 132 17.77 8.48 -6.69
CA PHE A 132 17.11 9.29 -5.68
C PHE A 132 15.61 9.19 -5.90
N MET A 133 14.84 9.01 -4.82
CA MET A 133 13.39 8.95 -4.84
C MET A 133 12.83 9.86 -3.76
N SER A 134 12.08 10.85 -4.17
CA SER A 134 11.29 11.70 -3.29
C SER A 134 9.86 11.16 -3.13
N PRO A 135 9.07 11.67 -2.15
CA PRO A 135 7.63 11.40 -2.07
C PRO A 135 6.90 11.74 -3.36
N GLU A 136 7.25 12.83 -4.03
CA GLU A 136 6.67 13.24 -5.30
C GLU A 136 6.98 12.24 -6.42
N ASP A 137 8.23 11.74 -6.48
CA ASP A 137 8.65 10.74 -7.47
C ASP A 137 7.91 9.42 -7.28
N SER A 138 7.69 8.99 -6.02
CA SER A 138 6.90 7.80 -5.71
C SER A 138 5.46 7.94 -6.19
N ILE A 139 4.82 9.09 -5.94
CA ILE A 139 3.47 9.37 -6.44
C ILE A 139 3.46 9.38 -7.97
N GLN A 140 4.41 10.07 -8.62
CA GLN A 140 4.48 10.15 -10.08
C GLN A 140 4.71 8.76 -10.72
N THR A 141 5.51 7.91 -10.07
CA THR A 141 5.71 6.50 -10.47
C THR A 141 4.37 5.78 -10.49
N GLN A 142 3.63 5.79 -9.40
CA GLN A 142 2.34 5.10 -9.27
C GLN A 142 1.28 5.68 -10.22
N LEU A 143 1.28 6.98 -10.46
CA LEU A 143 0.41 7.62 -11.46
C LEU A 143 0.74 7.17 -12.88
N THR A 144 2.02 6.98 -13.20
CA THR A 144 2.45 6.43 -14.50
C THR A 144 2.04 4.97 -14.67
N LEU A 145 2.08 4.18 -13.59
CA LEU A 145 1.53 2.82 -13.56
C LEU A 145 0.01 2.81 -13.76
N ASN A 146 -0.67 3.92 -13.51
CA ASN A 146 -2.12 4.11 -13.66
C ASN A 146 -2.94 3.16 -12.79
N SER A 147 -2.52 2.97 -11.54
CA SER A 147 -3.17 2.11 -10.56
C SER A 147 -4.44 2.74 -10.02
N ASP A 148 -5.39 1.93 -9.54
CA ASP A 148 -6.64 2.39 -8.93
C ASP A 148 -6.42 2.93 -7.53
N ILE A 149 -5.57 2.25 -6.77
CA ILE A 149 -5.19 2.63 -5.41
C ILE A 149 -3.67 2.77 -5.36
N ILE A 150 -3.20 3.87 -4.82
CA ILE A 150 -1.79 4.18 -4.64
C ILE A 150 -1.50 4.48 -3.18
N MET A 151 -0.25 4.29 -2.76
CA MET A 151 0.18 4.43 -1.38
C MET A 151 1.06 5.65 -1.20
N ALA A 152 0.91 6.36 -0.07
CA ALA A 152 1.84 7.40 0.31
C ALA A 152 3.25 6.81 0.55
N PHE A 153 4.28 7.58 0.19
CA PHE A 153 5.67 7.18 0.44
C PHE A 153 6.00 7.37 1.92
N ASP A 154 6.52 6.34 2.55
CA ASP A 154 6.81 6.29 3.97
C ASP A 154 8.21 5.78 4.26
N GLU A 155 8.74 6.11 5.42
CA GLU A 155 9.93 5.51 5.98
C GLU A 155 9.53 4.35 6.87
N CYS A 156 9.95 3.13 6.49
CA CYS A 156 9.77 1.95 7.31
C CYS A 156 10.81 1.97 8.44
N THR A 157 10.34 2.03 9.69
CA THR A 157 11.19 2.02 10.88
C THR A 157 11.87 0.66 11.06
N ASP A 158 13.15 0.65 11.39
CA ASP A 158 13.88 -0.58 11.72
C ASP A 158 13.34 -1.24 13.00
N TYR A 159 13.49 -2.55 13.11
CA TYR A 159 13.15 -3.31 14.31
C TYR A 159 14.38 -4.09 14.83
N PRO A 160 14.67 -4.06 16.15
CA PRO A 160 14.04 -3.20 17.15
C PRO A 160 14.46 -1.73 17.02
N SER A 161 13.60 -0.81 17.43
CA SER A 161 13.90 0.61 17.49
C SER A 161 13.56 1.20 18.86
N THR A 162 14.35 2.17 19.30
CA THR A 162 13.99 2.96 20.47
C THR A 162 12.77 3.84 20.17
N HIS A 163 12.08 4.31 21.22
CA HIS A 163 10.95 5.23 21.06
C HIS A 163 11.35 6.49 20.28
N GLU A 164 12.53 7.05 20.55
CA GLU A 164 13.03 8.25 19.87
C GLU A 164 13.29 8.01 18.38
N GLN A 165 13.96 6.90 18.03
CA GLN A 165 14.17 6.50 16.63
C GLN A 165 12.85 6.28 15.88
N ALA A 166 11.91 5.58 16.51
CA ALA A 166 10.59 5.35 15.93
C ALA A 166 9.81 6.66 15.74
N LYS A 167 9.96 7.62 16.67
CA LYS A 167 9.35 8.94 16.57
C LYS A 167 9.91 9.75 15.43
N GLU A 168 11.23 9.85 15.29
CA GLU A 168 11.87 10.57 14.18
C GLU A 168 11.45 10.02 12.83
N SER A 169 11.47 8.71 12.66
CA SER A 169 11.02 8.01 11.45
C SER A 169 9.53 8.27 11.17
N MET A 170 8.68 8.17 12.16
CA MET A 170 7.25 8.45 12.06
C MET A 170 6.99 9.90 11.65
N GLU A 171 7.65 10.86 12.28
CA GLU A 171 7.50 12.28 11.95
C GLU A 171 7.95 12.59 10.51
N LEU A 172 9.05 11.99 10.05
CA LEU A 172 9.47 12.09 8.66
C LEU A 172 8.42 11.53 7.71
N SER A 173 7.89 10.34 8.01
CA SER A 173 6.81 9.72 7.23
C SER A 173 5.58 10.61 7.15
N MET A 174 5.22 11.33 8.22
CA MET A 174 4.06 12.25 8.21
C MET A 174 4.32 13.48 7.33
N ARG A 175 5.54 14.03 7.35
CA ARG A 175 5.92 15.13 6.43
C ARG A 175 5.89 14.66 4.96
N TRP A 176 6.38 13.45 4.69
CA TRP A 176 6.32 12.85 3.37
C TRP A 176 4.88 12.53 2.94
N ALA A 177 4.04 12.04 3.84
CA ALA A 177 2.62 11.80 3.58
C ALA A 177 1.89 13.08 3.11
N LYS A 178 2.18 14.23 3.75
CA LYS A 178 1.64 15.53 3.32
C LYS A 178 2.12 15.91 1.92
N ARG A 179 3.41 15.73 1.60
CA ARG A 179 3.97 15.98 0.27
C ARG A 179 3.35 15.06 -0.79
N CYS A 180 3.15 13.78 -0.46
CA CYS A 180 2.43 12.84 -1.33
C CYS A 180 1.01 13.32 -1.64
N LYS A 181 0.26 13.76 -0.61
CA LYS A 181 -1.08 14.30 -0.80
C LYS A 181 -1.10 15.54 -1.68
N ASP A 182 -0.13 16.44 -1.49
CA ASP A 182 -0.01 17.66 -2.30
C ASP A 182 0.37 17.37 -3.76
N ALA A 183 1.19 16.33 -3.99
CA ALA A 183 1.60 15.91 -5.33
C ALA A 183 0.52 15.09 -6.06
N HIS A 184 -0.39 14.46 -5.33
CA HIS A 184 -1.46 13.64 -5.90
C HIS A 184 -2.52 14.51 -6.59
N LYS A 185 -2.61 14.41 -7.91
CA LYS A 185 -3.55 15.16 -8.77
C LYS A 185 -4.27 14.24 -9.76
N SER A 186 -4.83 13.14 -9.26
CA SER A 186 -5.55 12.18 -10.08
C SER A 186 -6.81 11.66 -9.39
N SER A 187 -7.59 10.85 -10.10
CA SER A 187 -8.76 10.17 -9.56
C SER A 187 -8.44 8.82 -8.90
N SER A 188 -7.17 8.39 -8.88
CA SER A 188 -6.77 7.21 -8.10
C SER A 188 -6.98 7.47 -6.61
N ALA A 189 -7.37 6.46 -5.86
CA ALA A 189 -7.41 6.60 -4.40
C ALA A 189 -6.00 6.63 -3.81
N LEU A 190 -5.73 7.55 -2.89
CA LEU A 190 -4.46 7.64 -2.17
C LEU A 190 -4.65 7.20 -0.73
N PHE A 191 -3.91 6.15 -0.32
CA PHE A 191 -3.93 5.65 1.06
C PHE A 191 -2.74 6.20 1.85
N GLY A 192 -3.02 6.70 3.05
CA GLY A 192 -1.98 7.10 4.00
C GLY A 192 -1.50 5.91 4.81
N ILE A 193 -0.23 5.93 5.22
CA ILE A 193 0.41 4.86 5.97
C ILE A 193 0.73 5.33 7.38
N VAL A 194 0.21 4.62 8.38
CA VAL A 194 0.49 4.84 9.80
C VAL A 194 1.78 4.14 10.16
N GLN A 195 2.75 4.89 10.68
CA GLN A 195 4.03 4.42 11.21
C GLN A 195 4.11 4.63 12.72
N GLY A 196 5.22 4.25 13.38
CA GLY A 196 5.43 4.42 14.83
C GLY A 196 6.04 3.19 15.52
N GLY A 197 6.57 2.21 14.76
CA GLY A 197 7.18 1.00 15.29
C GLY A 197 6.20 0.21 16.18
N MET A 198 6.69 -0.32 17.31
CA MET A 198 5.88 -1.05 18.27
C MET A 198 5.43 -0.14 19.45
N HIS A 199 5.33 1.19 19.23
CA HIS A 199 4.96 2.18 20.24
C HIS A 199 3.53 2.67 20.00
N GLU A 200 2.62 2.35 20.94
CA GLU A 200 1.19 2.63 20.82
C GLU A 200 0.88 4.13 20.68
N ASP A 201 1.54 4.97 21.47
CA ASP A 201 1.41 6.43 21.44
C ASP A 201 1.82 7.04 20.10
N LEU A 202 2.94 6.57 19.52
CA LEU A 202 3.40 7.03 18.20
C LEU A 202 2.46 6.58 17.09
N ARG A 203 1.91 5.36 17.17
CA ARG A 203 0.89 4.86 16.24
C ARG A 203 -0.37 5.72 16.26
N GLU A 204 -0.82 6.11 17.44
CA GLU A 204 -1.99 6.97 17.58
C GLU A 204 -1.71 8.39 17.08
N GLU A 205 -0.55 8.97 17.39
CA GLU A 205 -0.13 10.26 16.87
C GLU A 205 -0.05 10.24 15.32
N SER A 206 0.58 9.22 14.76
CA SER A 206 0.66 9.02 13.32
C SER A 206 -0.73 8.93 12.67
N LEU A 207 -1.64 8.13 13.24
CA LEU A 207 -3.00 8.00 12.74
C LEU A 207 -3.75 9.34 12.76
N ASN A 208 -3.61 10.13 13.82
CA ASN A 208 -4.25 11.44 13.92
C ASN A 208 -3.76 12.38 12.80
N LYS A 209 -2.45 12.42 12.54
CA LYS A 209 -1.87 13.20 11.43
C LYS A 209 -2.37 12.70 10.06
N ILE A 210 -2.48 11.37 9.86
CA ILE A 210 -3.04 10.79 8.62
C ILE A 210 -4.52 11.20 8.45
N LYS A 211 -5.31 11.22 9.52
CA LYS A 211 -6.70 11.69 9.49
C LYS A 211 -6.79 13.18 9.12
N GLU A 212 -5.92 14.01 9.69
CA GLU A 212 -5.87 15.47 9.42
C GLU A 212 -5.49 15.77 7.96
N ILE A 213 -4.53 15.05 7.39
CA ILE A 213 -4.13 15.21 5.97
C ILE A 213 -5.27 14.80 5.02
N GLY A 214 -6.09 13.81 5.39
CA GLY A 214 -7.28 13.43 4.66
C GLY A 214 -7.01 12.53 3.47
N PHE A 215 -6.74 11.25 3.71
CA PHE A 215 -6.56 10.20 2.70
C PHE A 215 -7.87 9.44 2.41
N ASP A 216 -7.93 8.75 1.27
CA ASP A 216 -9.09 7.96 0.86
C ASP A 216 -9.17 6.62 1.59
N GLY A 217 -8.05 6.12 2.11
CA GLY A 217 -7.92 4.94 2.94
C GLY A 217 -6.73 5.02 3.88
N VAL A 218 -6.63 4.09 4.82
CA VAL A 218 -5.57 4.04 5.83
C VAL A 218 -4.91 2.67 5.86
N ALA A 219 -3.58 2.64 5.85
CA ALA A 219 -2.80 1.42 6.01
C ALA A 219 -1.98 1.46 7.30
N LEU A 220 -1.78 0.30 7.93
CA LEU A 220 -0.81 0.13 9.00
C LEU A 220 0.50 -0.38 8.40
N GLY A 221 1.54 0.45 8.42
CA GLY A 221 2.87 0.13 7.94
C GLY A 221 3.84 -0.29 9.05
N GLY A 222 5.08 -0.63 8.69
CA GLY A 222 6.14 -0.99 9.63
C GLY A 222 5.80 -2.21 10.49
N LEU A 223 5.12 -3.19 9.92
CA LEU A 223 4.82 -4.49 10.52
C LEU A 223 5.48 -5.61 9.69
N SER A 224 5.79 -6.74 10.35
CA SER A 224 6.55 -7.87 9.76
C SER A 224 7.98 -7.48 9.34
N VAL A 225 8.61 -6.64 10.16
CA VAL A 225 10.00 -6.17 10.01
C VAL A 225 10.98 -6.85 10.96
N GLY A 226 10.50 -7.84 11.74
CA GLY A 226 11.31 -8.62 12.67
C GLY A 226 10.67 -8.79 14.07
N GLU A 227 9.57 -8.10 14.34
CA GLU A 227 8.82 -8.20 15.59
C GLU A 227 8.18 -9.58 15.78
N SER A 228 7.91 -9.94 17.04
CA SER A 228 7.18 -11.16 17.37
C SER A 228 5.70 -11.08 16.94
N LYS A 229 5.07 -12.24 16.82
CA LYS A 229 3.64 -12.33 16.51
C LYS A 229 2.79 -11.65 17.60
N GLU A 230 3.22 -11.78 18.86
CA GLU A 230 2.57 -11.20 20.03
C GLU A 230 2.60 -9.67 19.97
N GLU A 231 3.76 -9.06 19.68
CA GLU A 231 3.90 -7.61 19.55
C GLU A 231 3.06 -7.08 18.38
N LYS A 232 3.13 -7.75 17.22
CA LYS A 232 2.31 -7.39 16.07
C LYS A 232 0.81 -7.44 16.41
N THR A 233 0.36 -8.53 17.04
CA THR A 233 -1.05 -8.68 17.44
C THR A 233 -1.48 -7.60 18.43
N LYS A 234 -0.61 -7.24 19.38
CA LYS A 234 -0.87 -6.18 20.37
C LYS A 234 -1.09 -4.83 19.67
N ILE A 235 -0.21 -4.46 18.74
CA ILE A 235 -0.35 -3.21 17.97
C ILE A 235 -1.62 -3.22 17.10
N LEU A 236 -1.91 -4.33 16.43
CA LEU A 236 -3.13 -4.45 15.62
C LEU A 236 -4.39 -4.29 16.47
N ALA A 237 -4.46 -4.94 17.64
CA ALA A 237 -5.58 -4.82 18.56
C ALA A 237 -5.73 -3.38 19.09
N PHE A 238 -4.63 -2.72 19.47
CA PHE A 238 -4.63 -1.33 19.92
C PHE A 238 -5.16 -0.36 18.86
N MET A 239 -4.79 -0.59 17.59
CA MET A 239 -5.18 0.28 16.48
C MET A 239 -6.61 0.02 15.97
N ALA A 240 -7.14 -1.18 16.15
CA ALA A 240 -8.40 -1.61 15.52
C ALA A 240 -9.56 -0.65 15.78
N ASP A 241 -9.74 -0.24 17.05
CA ASP A 241 -10.84 0.64 17.48
C ASP A 241 -10.62 2.13 17.13
N LYS A 242 -9.38 2.49 16.72
CA LYS A 242 -8.99 3.88 16.45
C LYS A 242 -9.07 4.24 14.96
N LEU A 243 -8.98 3.22 14.09
CA LEU A 243 -9.01 3.41 12.66
C LEU A 243 -10.37 3.94 12.17
N PRO A 244 -10.41 4.80 11.11
CA PRO A 244 -11.66 5.34 10.57
C PRO A 244 -12.63 4.23 10.19
N GLU A 245 -13.89 4.36 10.60
CA GLU A 245 -14.94 3.40 10.24
C GLU A 245 -15.42 3.56 8.80
N ASP A 246 -15.41 4.77 8.30
CA ASP A 246 -15.91 5.17 6.98
C ASP A 246 -14.91 4.98 5.84
N LYS A 247 -13.72 4.41 6.12
CA LYS A 247 -12.64 4.24 5.14
C LYS A 247 -12.16 2.79 5.06
N PRO A 248 -11.67 2.36 3.87
CA PRO A 248 -10.98 1.09 3.76
C PRO A 248 -9.71 1.10 4.60
N ARG A 249 -9.42 -0.05 5.18
CA ARG A 249 -8.25 -0.29 6.01
C ARG A 249 -7.36 -1.32 5.33
N SER A 250 -6.06 -1.11 5.32
CA SER A 250 -5.08 -2.04 4.78
C SER A 250 -4.02 -2.34 5.82
N VAL A 251 -3.52 -3.57 5.82
CA VAL A 251 -2.29 -3.90 6.54
C VAL A 251 -1.21 -4.06 5.50
N SER A 252 -0.21 -3.18 5.55
CA SER A 252 0.90 -3.20 4.64
C SER A 252 1.86 -4.31 5.02
N TYR A 253 2.05 -5.20 4.07
CA TYR A 253 3.18 -6.05 3.84
C TYR A 253 3.49 -7.15 4.86
N THR A 254 3.18 -8.37 4.48
CA THR A 254 3.86 -9.56 4.98
C THR A 254 4.76 -10.10 3.89
N HIS A 255 6.09 -9.99 4.04
CA HIS A 255 7.01 -10.77 3.24
C HIS A 255 6.82 -12.24 3.61
N LEU A 256 6.39 -13.01 2.62
CA LEU A 256 6.36 -14.46 2.69
C LEU A 256 7.80 -14.96 2.59
N ARG A 257 8.33 -15.46 3.68
CA ARG A 257 9.53 -16.32 3.62
C ARG A 257 9.11 -17.65 3.04
N ALA A 258 9.98 -18.27 2.27
CA ALA A 258 9.73 -19.53 1.54
C ALA A 258 9.33 -20.75 2.43
N HIS A 259 9.12 -20.55 3.72
CA HIS A 259 8.80 -21.56 4.73
C HIS A 259 7.62 -21.19 5.64
N GLU A 260 6.85 -20.14 5.27
CA GLU A 260 5.66 -19.79 6.03
C GLU A 260 4.50 -20.69 5.62
N THR A 261 3.72 -21.14 6.62
CA THR A 261 2.54 -21.97 6.40
C THR A 261 1.41 -21.13 5.80
N GLU A 262 0.41 -21.77 5.20
CA GLU A 262 -0.76 -21.16 4.57
C GLU A 262 -1.49 -20.16 5.49
N ALA A 263 -1.42 -20.36 6.82
CA ALA A 263 -1.97 -19.45 7.84
C ALA A 263 -1.19 -18.14 7.99
N ASP A 264 0.09 -18.09 7.60
CA ASP A 264 0.96 -16.92 7.66
C ASP A 264 0.90 -16.08 6.36
N LEU A 265 0.23 -16.61 5.33
CA LEU A 265 0.18 -16.10 3.96
C LEU A 265 -0.86 -14.99 3.75
N VAL A 266 -1.31 -14.33 4.79
CA VAL A 266 -2.44 -13.41 4.67
C VAL A 266 -1.98 -11.95 4.67
N CYS A 267 -1.77 -11.41 3.46
CA CYS A 267 -1.92 -9.98 3.23
C CYS A 267 -3.44 -9.71 3.28
N ARG A 268 -3.95 -9.46 4.45
CA ARG A 268 -5.35 -9.14 4.65
C ARG A 268 -5.52 -7.64 4.55
N LEU A 269 -6.50 -7.17 3.77
CA LEU A 269 -7.32 -6.06 4.21
C LEU A 269 -7.99 -6.53 5.50
N LEU A 270 -7.19 -6.65 6.56
CA LEU A 270 -7.58 -7.07 7.87
C LEU A 270 -7.44 -5.93 8.80
N LEU A 271 -8.51 -5.53 9.19
CA LEU A 271 -8.82 -5.16 10.57
C LEU A 271 -10.34 -5.22 10.65
N GLU A 272 -10.78 -6.40 10.77
CA GLU A 272 -12.16 -6.69 11.07
C GLU A 272 -12.24 -7.58 12.27
#